data_9fbac3a3f2bf7a0e8b961a53015ee99c
#
_entry.id   9fbac3a3f2bf7a0e8b961a53015ee99c
#
_cell.length_a   1.000
_cell.length_b   1.000
_cell.length_c   1.000
_cell.angle_alpha   90.00
_cell.angle_beta   90.00
_cell.angle_gamma   90.00
#
_symmetry.space_group_name_H-M   'P 1'
#
loop_
_entity.id
_entity.type
_entity.pdbx_description
1 polymer ?
#
loop_
_entity_poly.entity_id
_entity_poly.type
_entity_poly.pdbx_seq_one_letter_code
_entity_poly.pdbx_strand_id
1 'polypeptide(L)'
;MSARWIGAVASVALLWCNGAVAAETRAILLRGWLGLFSGGLDRLAEELSAQGVHSEVRKHLYWTTTVTDILRDRAAGKIGMLILIGHSQGGNDAIEIAHALEISHVPVDLLVTFDPYGQKPVPANVVRAINYYQNGGWGLPLIPAAGFHGKLSNIDLACDPDISHFNIEASGRLHAEVLREVGAMRQTNVPGAMQAKSRRK
;
A
#
# COMPACT_ATOMS: atom_id res chain seq x y z
N MET A 1 28.12 -1.38 73.44
CA MET A 1 27.45 -2.28 72.52
C MET A 1 26.60 -1.45 71.59
N SER A 2 27.09 -1.14 70.37
CA SER A 2 26.43 -0.28 69.40
C SER A 2 25.96 -1.13 68.23
N ALA A 3 24.65 -1.30 68.08
CA ALA A 3 24.03 -2.03 66.96
C ALA A 3 23.95 -1.11 65.74
N ARG A 4 24.62 -1.48 64.63
CA ARG A 4 24.55 -0.82 63.33
C ARG A 4 23.39 -1.44 62.53
N TRP A 5 22.35 -0.65 62.25
CA TRP A 5 21.31 -1.00 61.29
C TRP A 5 21.78 -0.73 59.88
N ILE A 6 21.88 -1.77 59.05
CA ILE A 6 22.14 -1.66 57.61
C ILE A 6 20.80 -1.70 56.93
N GLY A 7 20.33 -0.52 56.50
CA GLY A 7 19.14 -0.40 55.65
C GLY A 7 19.42 -0.88 54.24
N ALA A 8 18.74 -1.94 53.81
CA ALA A 8 18.76 -2.39 52.43
C ALA A 8 17.78 -1.50 51.61
N VAL A 9 18.32 -0.70 50.69
CA VAL A 9 17.53 0.04 49.69
C VAL A 9 17.26 -0.92 48.52
N ALA A 10 16.02 -1.39 48.39
CA ALA A 10 15.55 -2.15 47.28
C ALA A 10 15.26 -1.20 46.11
N SER A 11 16.13 -1.17 45.12
CA SER A 11 15.87 -0.44 43.84
C SER A 11 14.85 -1.20 43.02
N VAL A 12 13.63 -0.70 42.93
CA VAL A 12 12.60 -1.19 42.00
C VAL A 12 12.89 -0.61 40.62
N ALA A 13 13.49 -1.42 39.75
CA ALA A 13 13.65 -1.10 38.35
C ALA A 13 12.27 -1.26 37.66
N LEU A 14 11.61 -0.14 37.40
CA LEU A 14 10.43 -0.10 36.53
C LEU A 14 10.85 -0.39 35.11
N LEU A 15 10.67 -1.64 34.67
CA LEU A 15 10.76 -2.02 33.26
C LEU A 15 9.57 -1.37 32.51
N TRP A 16 9.82 -0.24 31.89
CA TRP A 16 8.90 0.31 30.91
C TRP A 16 8.94 -0.62 29.69
N CYS A 17 8.01 -1.55 29.60
CA CYS A 17 7.71 -2.22 28.33
C CYS A 17 7.11 -1.17 27.39
N ASN A 18 7.97 -0.50 26.62
CA ASN A 18 7.51 0.16 25.39
C ASN A 18 6.96 -0.96 24.51
N GLY A 19 5.65 -1.17 24.54
CA GLY A 19 4.94 -2.02 23.57
C GLY A 19 5.20 -1.43 22.20
N ALA A 20 6.16 -1.98 21.45
CA ALA A 20 6.35 -1.64 20.06
C ALA A 20 5.03 -1.94 19.37
N VAL A 21 4.34 -0.90 18.88
CA VAL A 21 3.16 -1.08 18.02
C VAL A 21 3.65 -1.87 16.81
N ALA A 22 3.09 -3.04 16.59
CA ALA A 22 3.45 -3.84 15.43
C ALA A 22 3.16 -3.03 14.16
N ALA A 23 4.16 -2.93 13.28
CA ALA A 23 4.01 -2.22 12.02
C ALA A 23 2.89 -2.86 11.19
N GLU A 24 1.93 -2.06 10.77
CA GLU A 24 0.73 -2.51 10.07
C GLU A 24 0.91 -2.56 8.55
N THR A 25 0.07 -3.35 7.87
CA THR A 25 -0.15 -3.20 6.43
C THR A 25 -1.15 -2.06 6.24
N ARG A 26 -0.74 -1.04 5.49
CA ARG A 26 -1.58 0.12 5.19
C ARG A 26 -1.89 0.21 3.70
N ALA A 27 -3.18 0.36 3.37
CA ALA A 27 -3.65 0.64 2.04
C ALA A 27 -4.28 2.04 1.97
N ILE A 28 -3.82 2.85 1.00
CA ILE A 28 -4.38 4.17 0.72
C ILE A 28 -5.00 4.11 -0.67
N LEU A 29 -6.30 4.36 -0.72
CA LEU A 29 -7.10 4.31 -1.93
C LEU A 29 -7.47 5.73 -2.35
N LEU A 30 -7.18 6.09 -3.61
CA LEU A 30 -7.34 7.44 -4.14
C LEU A 30 -8.45 7.48 -5.18
N ARG A 31 -9.51 8.25 -4.88
CA ARG A 31 -10.62 8.45 -5.81
C ARG A 31 -10.21 9.31 -6.99
N GLY A 32 -10.85 9.07 -8.13
CA GLY A 32 -10.76 9.92 -9.31
C GLY A 32 -11.35 11.31 -9.10
N TRP A 33 -11.39 12.05 -10.18
CA TRP A 33 -11.84 13.45 -10.20
C TRP A 33 -13.25 13.62 -9.60
N LEU A 34 -13.41 14.62 -8.73
CA LEU A 34 -14.64 14.91 -7.98
C LEU A 34 -15.16 13.79 -7.06
N GLY A 35 -14.49 12.65 -6.96
CA GLY A 35 -14.97 11.50 -6.17
C GLY A 35 -16.22 10.82 -6.73
N LEU A 36 -16.68 11.26 -7.91
CA LEU A 36 -17.76 10.63 -8.67
C LEU A 36 -17.21 9.35 -9.31
N PHE A 37 -18.06 8.33 -9.46
CA PHE A 37 -17.71 7.06 -10.10
C PHE A 37 -16.49 6.34 -9.49
N SER A 38 -16.26 6.47 -8.18
CA SER A 38 -15.20 5.76 -7.46
C SER A 38 -15.72 5.11 -6.18
N GLY A 39 -17.02 4.80 -6.12
CA GLY A 39 -17.66 4.14 -4.97
C GLY A 39 -17.19 2.70 -4.75
N GLY A 40 -16.67 2.03 -5.77
CA GLY A 40 -16.07 0.71 -5.66
C GLY A 40 -14.82 0.69 -4.79
N LEU A 41 -14.07 1.79 -4.71
CA LEU A 41 -12.91 1.89 -3.83
C LEU A 41 -13.28 1.85 -2.34
N ASP A 42 -14.47 2.31 -1.95
CA ASP A 42 -14.95 2.18 -0.56
C ASP A 42 -15.16 0.72 -0.22
N ARG A 43 -15.83 -0.01 -1.11
CA ARG A 43 -16.04 -1.45 -0.93
C ARG A 43 -14.71 -2.21 -0.91
N LEU A 44 -13.76 -1.88 -1.78
CA LEU A 44 -12.44 -2.49 -1.77
C LEU A 44 -11.70 -2.20 -0.46
N ALA A 45 -11.82 -0.98 0.09
CA ALA A 45 -11.24 -0.63 1.38
C ALA A 45 -11.86 -1.43 2.54
N GLU A 46 -13.18 -1.65 2.52
CA GLU A 46 -13.88 -2.50 3.49
C GLU A 46 -13.42 -3.96 3.36
N GLU A 47 -13.32 -4.50 2.15
CA GLU A 47 -12.85 -5.86 1.86
C GLU A 47 -11.39 -6.06 2.32
N LEU A 48 -10.51 -5.08 2.12
CA LEU A 48 -9.13 -5.09 2.62
C LEU A 48 -9.10 -5.02 4.15
N SER A 49 -9.94 -4.16 4.75
CA SER A 49 -10.06 -4.03 6.20
C SER A 49 -10.53 -5.34 6.86
N ALA A 50 -11.44 -6.06 6.21
CA ALA A 50 -11.88 -7.38 6.66
C ALA A 50 -10.74 -8.42 6.65
N GLN A 51 -9.69 -8.20 5.86
CA GLN A 51 -8.45 -9.00 5.86
C GLN A 51 -7.38 -8.46 6.84
N GLY A 52 -7.69 -7.48 7.68
CA GLY A 52 -6.76 -6.88 8.64
C GLY A 52 -5.73 -5.94 8.00
N VAL A 53 -6.08 -5.29 6.90
CA VAL A 53 -5.32 -4.19 6.29
C VAL A 53 -5.90 -2.87 6.79
N HIS A 54 -5.09 -1.98 7.32
CA HIS A 54 -5.55 -0.62 7.65
C HIS A 54 -5.78 0.15 6.34
N SER A 55 -7.05 0.34 5.98
CA SER A 55 -7.44 0.90 4.68
C SER A 55 -8.13 2.24 4.83
N GLU A 56 -7.75 3.23 4.03
CA GLU A 56 -8.36 4.55 4.01
C GLU A 56 -8.57 5.03 2.57
N VAL A 57 -9.77 5.58 2.31
CA VAL A 57 -10.11 6.18 1.02
C VAL A 57 -9.93 7.69 1.10
N ARG A 58 -9.13 8.25 0.18
CA ARG A 58 -8.83 9.68 0.11
C ARG A 58 -9.25 10.27 -1.24
N LYS A 59 -9.55 11.57 -1.25
CA LYS A 59 -9.72 12.31 -2.50
C LYS A 59 -8.36 12.58 -3.15
N HIS A 60 -8.29 12.52 -4.47
CA HIS A 60 -7.06 12.79 -5.22
C HIS A 60 -6.39 14.12 -4.86
N LEU A 61 -7.16 15.17 -4.56
CA LEU A 61 -6.66 16.51 -4.18
C LEU A 61 -5.73 16.51 -2.95
N TYR A 62 -5.74 15.46 -2.13
CA TYR A 62 -4.94 15.38 -0.90
C TYR A 62 -3.66 14.54 -1.06
N TRP A 63 -3.19 14.30 -2.29
CA TRP A 63 -2.02 13.45 -2.50
C TRP A 63 -0.75 13.98 -1.79
N THR A 64 -0.51 15.30 -1.76
CA THR A 64 0.66 15.89 -1.08
C THR A 64 0.62 15.71 0.45
N THR A 65 -0.55 15.92 1.06
CA THR A 65 -0.74 15.62 2.50
C THR A 65 -0.61 14.12 2.78
N THR A 66 -1.04 13.29 1.85
CA THR A 66 -0.87 11.83 1.94
C THR A 66 0.61 11.44 1.99
N VAL A 67 1.48 12.05 1.18
CA VAL A 67 2.93 11.84 1.25
C VAL A 67 3.47 12.20 2.63
N THR A 68 3.11 13.36 3.16
CA THR A 68 3.55 13.80 4.49
C THR A 68 3.12 12.83 5.59
N ASP A 69 1.89 12.34 5.55
CA ASP A 69 1.36 11.37 6.51
C ASP A 69 2.12 10.04 6.43
N ILE A 70 2.35 9.53 5.21
CA ILE A 70 3.12 8.30 5.00
C ILE A 70 4.53 8.43 5.55
N LEU A 71 5.24 9.51 5.23
CA LEU A 71 6.61 9.75 5.71
C LEU A 71 6.68 9.80 7.23
N ARG A 72 5.77 10.54 7.87
CA ARG A 72 5.65 10.61 9.32
C ARG A 72 5.42 9.23 9.95
N ASP A 73 4.46 8.48 9.43
CA ASP A 73 4.07 7.19 10.00
C ASP A 73 5.08 6.08 9.72
N ARG A 74 5.81 6.13 8.59
CA ARG A 74 6.99 5.27 8.34
C ARG A 74 8.12 5.57 9.32
N ALA A 75 8.45 6.85 9.53
CA ALA A 75 9.47 7.24 10.49
C ALA A 75 9.11 6.82 11.94
N ALA A 76 7.82 6.79 12.26
CA ALA A 76 7.32 6.31 13.54
C ALA A 76 7.22 4.76 13.64
N GLY A 77 7.61 4.02 12.59
CA GLY A 77 7.55 2.55 12.56
C GLY A 77 6.14 1.96 12.52
N LYS A 78 5.11 2.77 12.21
CA LYS A 78 3.71 2.32 12.18
C LYS A 78 3.37 1.54 10.91
N ILE A 79 3.98 1.88 9.76
CA ILE A 79 3.72 1.22 8.48
C ILE A 79 4.80 0.18 8.20
N GLY A 80 4.45 -1.09 8.10
CA GLY A 80 5.32 -2.18 7.67
C GLY A 80 5.25 -2.44 6.17
N MET A 81 4.03 -2.52 5.62
CA MET A 81 3.75 -2.72 4.21
C MET A 81 2.85 -1.58 3.70
N LEU A 82 3.23 -0.94 2.59
CA LEU A 82 2.49 0.18 1.99
C LEU A 82 1.87 -0.23 0.66
N ILE A 83 0.57 -0.03 0.55
CA ILE A 83 -0.23 -0.28 -0.65
C ILE A 83 -0.85 1.03 -1.11
N LEU A 84 -0.66 1.38 -2.37
CA LEU A 84 -1.32 2.51 -3.03
C LEU A 84 -2.26 1.98 -4.11
N ILE A 85 -3.50 2.42 -4.08
CA ILE A 85 -4.52 2.02 -5.05
C ILE A 85 -5.18 3.28 -5.58
N GLY A 86 -5.44 3.39 -6.88
CA GLY A 86 -6.11 4.56 -7.41
C GLY A 86 -6.92 4.30 -8.68
N HIS A 87 -8.00 5.05 -8.84
CA HIS A 87 -8.84 5.03 -10.02
C HIS A 87 -8.73 6.33 -10.81
N SER A 88 -8.58 6.24 -12.12
CA SER A 88 -8.55 7.41 -13.01
C SER A 88 -7.47 8.42 -12.57
N GLN A 89 -7.83 9.69 -12.30
CA GLN A 89 -6.90 10.68 -11.74
C GLN A 89 -6.28 10.22 -10.42
N GLY A 90 -7.03 9.52 -9.55
CA GLY A 90 -6.47 8.93 -8.32
C GLY A 90 -5.40 7.87 -8.58
N GLY A 91 -5.47 7.18 -9.73
CA GLY A 91 -4.40 6.28 -10.20
C GLY A 91 -3.13 7.05 -10.52
N ASN A 92 -3.24 8.19 -11.19
CA ASN A 92 -2.10 9.08 -11.44
C ASN A 92 -1.49 9.60 -10.15
N ASP A 93 -2.34 10.02 -9.21
CA ASP A 93 -1.87 10.56 -7.94
C ASP A 93 -1.20 9.49 -7.08
N ALA A 94 -1.65 8.23 -7.16
CA ALA A 94 -0.95 7.11 -6.53
C ALA A 94 0.47 6.94 -7.08
N ILE A 95 0.67 7.13 -8.38
CA ILE A 95 2.00 7.12 -9.02
C ILE A 95 2.82 8.34 -8.57
N GLU A 96 2.22 9.53 -8.50
CA GLU A 96 2.91 10.74 -8.00
C GLU A 96 3.33 10.60 -6.52
N ILE A 97 2.48 10.01 -5.68
CA ILE A 97 2.84 9.67 -4.30
C ILE A 97 4.05 8.74 -4.29
N ALA A 98 4.04 7.68 -5.11
CA ALA A 98 5.17 6.76 -5.20
C ALA A 98 6.46 7.47 -5.62
N HIS A 99 6.42 8.39 -6.61
CA HIS A 99 7.56 9.23 -7.00
C HIS A 99 8.05 10.12 -5.86
N ALA A 100 7.15 10.78 -5.14
CA ALA A 100 7.52 11.62 -4.00
C ALA A 100 8.17 10.80 -2.87
N LEU A 101 7.70 9.59 -2.64
CA LEU A 101 8.26 8.65 -1.66
C LEU A 101 9.62 8.10 -2.08
N GLU A 102 9.89 7.98 -3.40
CA GLU A 102 11.19 7.56 -3.93
C GLU A 102 12.31 8.48 -3.47
N ILE A 103 12.08 9.80 -3.46
CA ILE A 103 13.04 10.81 -3.00
C ILE A 103 13.48 10.54 -1.55
N SER A 104 12.57 10.02 -0.74
CA SER A 104 12.83 9.68 0.67
C SER A 104 13.19 8.20 0.88
N HIS A 105 13.46 7.46 -0.20
CA HIS A 105 13.77 6.02 -0.19
C HIS A 105 12.72 5.15 0.53
N VAL A 106 11.46 5.58 0.53
CA VAL A 106 10.36 4.82 1.11
C VAL A 106 9.78 3.88 0.06
N PRO A 107 9.82 2.55 0.28
CA PRO A 107 9.26 1.60 -0.68
C PRO A 107 7.73 1.64 -0.69
N VAL A 108 7.16 1.40 -1.89
CA VAL A 108 5.76 1.07 -2.11
C VAL A 108 5.69 -0.41 -2.46
N ASP A 109 5.14 -1.21 -1.57
CA ASP A 109 5.11 -2.67 -1.74
C ASP A 109 4.17 -3.08 -2.87
N LEU A 110 3.00 -2.43 -2.97
CA LEU A 110 2.04 -2.66 -4.05
C LEU A 110 1.44 -1.34 -4.54
N LEU A 111 1.48 -1.14 -5.84
CA LEU A 111 0.77 -0.09 -6.57
C LEU A 111 -0.29 -0.73 -7.46
N VAL A 112 -1.56 -0.38 -7.28
CA VAL A 112 -2.67 -0.81 -8.14
C VAL A 112 -3.33 0.40 -8.77
N THR A 113 -3.49 0.37 -10.08
CA THR A 113 -4.21 1.42 -10.80
C THR A 113 -5.37 0.84 -11.60
N PHE A 114 -6.51 1.51 -11.54
CA PHE A 114 -7.69 1.23 -12.33
C PHE A 114 -7.87 2.37 -13.34
N ASP A 115 -7.57 2.09 -14.59
CA ASP A 115 -7.71 2.99 -15.74
C ASP A 115 -7.13 4.39 -15.50
N PRO A 116 -5.82 4.51 -15.12
CA PRO A 116 -5.19 5.79 -14.83
C PRO A 116 -5.17 6.67 -16.08
N TYR A 117 -5.42 7.95 -15.90
CA TYR A 117 -5.43 8.91 -17.01
C TYR A 117 -4.01 9.24 -17.48
N GLY A 118 -3.71 8.91 -18.71
CA GLY A 118 -2.38 9.11 -19.30
C GLY A 118 -1.34 8.06 -18.89
N GLN A 119 -0.20 8.09 -19.56
CA GLN A 119 0.89 7.15 -19.34
C GLN A 119 1.96 7.76 -18.43
N LYS A 120 2.07 7.25 -17.21
CA LYS A 120 3.10 7.67 -16.26
C LYS A 120 4.07 6.53 -15.98
N PRO A 121 5.38 6.84 -15.80
CA PRO A 121 6.36 5.82 -15.45
C PRO A 121 6.19 5.38 -13.99
N VAL A 122 6.30 4.07 -13.74
CA VAL A 122 6.32 3.50 -12.39
C VAL A 122 7.70 3.69 -11.79
N PRO A 123 7.84 4.38 -10.62
CA PRO A 123 9.15 4.69 -10.04
C PRO A 123 9.87 3.45 -9.46
N ALA A 124 11.18 3.59 -9.23
CA ALA A 124 12.06 2.48 -8.85
C ALA A 124 11.80 1.93 -7.44
N ASN A 125 11.17 2.71 -6.56
CA ASN A 125 10.80 2.28 -5.20
C ASN A 125 9.55 1.39 -5.14
N VAL A 126 8.88 1.12 -6.27
CA VAL A 126 7.71 0.24 -6.32
C VAL A 126 8.14 -1.21 -6.52
N VAL A 127 7.78 -2.09 -5.59
CA VAL A 127 8.12 -3.52 -5.65
C VAL A 127 7.22 -4.27 -6.63
N ARG A 128 5.92 -3.99 -6.59
CA ARG A 128 4.92 -4.62 -7.44
C ARG A 128 3.93 -3.57 -7.95
N ALA A 129 3.70 -3.52 -9.26
CA ALA A 129 2.66 -2.69 -9.87
C ALA A 129 1.69 -3.54 -10.71
N ILE A 130 0.40 -3.27 -10.55
CA ILE A 130 -0.69 -3.86 -11.34
C ILE A 130 -1.51 -2.72 -11.91
N ASN A 131 -1.65 -2.68 -13.21
CA ASN A 131 -2.47 -1.72 -13.90
C ASN A 131 -3.57 -2.44 -14.68
N TYR A 132 -4.80 -2.18 -14.32
CA TYR A 132 -6.00 -2.57 -15.06
C TYR A 132 -6.40 -1.39 -15.92
N TYR A 133 -6.47 -1.56 -17.24
CA TYR A 133 -6.77 -0.47 -18.17
C TYR A 133 -7.58 -0.97 -19.38
N GLN A 134 -8.14 -0.04 -20.14
CA GLN A 134 -8.81 -0.33 -21.39
C GLN A 134 -8.07 0.35 -22.54
N ASN A 135 -7.43 -0.44 -23.40
CA ASN A 135 -6.79 0.08 -24.61
C ASN A 135 -7.82 0.71 -25.54
N GLY A 136 -7.55 1.93 -26.01
CA GLY A 136 -8.50 2.70 -26.80
C GLY A 136 -9.55 3.47 -25.97
N GLY A 137 -9.52 3.32 -24.62
CA GLY A 137 -10.28 4.13 -23.67
C GLY A 137 -9.46 5.30 -23.11
N TRP A 138 -9.64 5.59 -21.82
CA TRP A 138 -8.94 6.68 -21.12
C TRP A 138 -7.60 6.24 -20.54
N GLY A 139 -7.52 4.98 -20.15
CA GLY A 139 -6.33 4.39 -19.54
C GLY A 139 -5.31 3.92 -20.58
N LEU A 140 -4.06 3.90 -20.16
CA LEU A 140 -2.93 3.43 -20.96
C LEU A 140 -2.09 2.43 -20.16
N PRO A 141 -1.31 1.55 -20.84
CA PRO A 141 -0.36 0.72 -20.14
C PRO A 141 0.69 1.58 -19.45
N LEU A 142 1.00 1.27 -18.18
CA LEU A 142 2.10 1.91 -17.47
C LEU A 142 3.44 1.44 -18.04
N ILE A 143 4.46 2.29 -17.94
CA ILE A 143 5.83 1.99 -18.34
C ILE A 143 6.75 2.01 -17.10
N PRO A 144 7.83 1.22 -17.07
CA PRO A 144 8.79 1.32 -15.98
C PRO A 144 9.63 2.60 -16.11
N ALA A 145 9.90 3.29 -15.00
CA ALA A 145 10.91 4.35 -14.96
C ALA A 145 12.33 3.77 -15.04
N ALA A 146 13.32 4.64 -15.30
CA ALA A 146 14.72 4.26 -15.19
C ALA A 146 15.01 3.74 -13.77
N GLY A 147 15.68 2.59 -13.65
CA GLY A 147 15.98 1.96 -12.37
C GLY A 147 14.85 1.14 -11.74
N PHE A 148 13.70 1.02 -12.39
CA PHE A 148 12.64 0.13 -11.93
C PHE A 148 13.06 -1.35 -12.10
N HIS A 149 13.09 -2.09 -10.98
CA HIS A 149 13.41 -3.51 -10.92
C HIS A 149 12.27 -4.36 -10.34
N GLY A 150 11.13 -3.73 -10.07
CA GLY A 150 9.93 -4.38 -9.57
C GLY A 150 9.22 -5.23 -10.64
N LYS A 151 8.09 -5.78 -10.28
CA LYS A 151 7.24 -6.51 -11.22
C LYS A 151 6.07 -5.61 -11.66
N LEU A 152 5.99 -5.29 -12.96
CA LEU A 152 4.88 -4.56 -13.57
C LEU A 152 3.99 -5.53 -14.37
N SER A 153 2.68 -5.46 -14.14
CA SER A 153 1.67 -6.14 -14.96
C SER A 153 0.66 -5.13 -15.48
N ASN A 154 0.54 -5.01 -16.78
CA ASN A 154 -0.53 -4.29 -17.45
C ASN A 154 -1.58 -5.30 -17.93
N ILE A 155 -2.82 -5.15 -17.50
CA ILE A 155 -3.94 -6.04 -17.80
C ILE A 155 -4.94 -5.25 -18.62
N ASP A 156 -4.98 -5.54 -19.91
CA ASP A 156 -5.90 -4.89 -20.85
C ASP A 156 -7.29 -5.53 -20.76
N LEU A 157 -8.29 -4.72 -20.48
CA LEU A 157 -9.69 -5.11 -20.34
C LEU A 157 -10.56 -4.59 -21.50
N ALA A 158 -9.95 -4.13 -22.59
CA ALA A 158 -10.70 -3.59 -23.75
C ALA A 158 -11.67 -4.60 -24.37
N CYS A 159 -11.41 -5.90 -24.23
CA CYS A 159 -12.29 -6.96 -24.72
C CYS A 159 -13.34 -7.41 -23.71
N ASP A 160 -13.39 -6.84 -22.50
CA ASP A 160 -14.39 -7.15 -21.49
C ASP A 160 -15.59 -6.20 -21.61
N PRO A 161 -16.74 -6.67 -22.13
CA PRO A 161 -17.86 -5.79 -22.43
C PRO A 161 -18.57 -5.25 -21.17
N ASP A 162 -18.33 -5.87 -20.00
CA ASP A 162 -18.93 -5.48 -18.73
C ASP A 162 -18.11 -4.42 -17.99
N ILE A 163 -16.87 -4.13 -18.47
CA ILE A 163 -15.96 -3.17 -17.86
C ILE A 163 -15.92 -1.87 -18.67
N SER A 164 -15.98 -0.76 -17.98
CA SER A 164 -15.80 0.60 -18.52
C SER A 164 -14.96 1.44 -17.56
N HIS A 165 -14.47 2.59 -18.00
CA HIS A 165 -13.79 3.56 -17.16
C HIS A 165 -14.57 3.89 -15.85
N PHE A 166 -15.89 3.87 -15.91
CA PHE A 166 -16.76 4.31 -14.83
C PHE A 166 -17.17 3.21 -13.84
N ASN A 167 -16.75 1.96 -14.07
CA ASN A 167 -17.08 0.83 -13.20
C ASN A 167 -15.91 -0.15 -12.98
N ILE A 168 -14.77 0.07 -13.61
CA ILE A 168 -13.59 -0.82 -13.51
C ILE A 168 -13.14 -1.00 -12.07
N GLU A 169 -13.16 0.05 -11.27
CA GLU A 169 -12.78 0.03 -9.86
C GLU A 169 -13.86 -0.59 -8.95
N ALA A 170 -15.06 -0.85 -9.47
CA ALA A 170 -16.15 -1.49 -8.76
C ALA A 170 -16.29 -2.99 -9.09
N SER A 171 -15.47 -3.52 -9.99
CA SER A 171 -15.51 -4.92 -10.42
C SER A 171 -15.10 -5.87 -9.30
N GLY A 172 -16.03 -6.71 -8.83
CA GLY A 172 -15.76 -7.69 -7.80
C GLY A 172 -14.71 -8.74 -8.20
N ARG A 173 -14.58 -9.03 -9.50
CA ARG A 173 -13.50 -9.89 -10.03
C ARG A 173 -12.13 -9.25 -9.81
N LEU A 174 -11.98 -7.97 -10.15
CA LEU A 174 -10.71 -7.25 -9.98
C LEU A 174 -10.40 -7.03 -8.49
N HIS A 175 -11.41 -6.77 -7.66
CA HIS A 175 -11.24 -6.75 -6.20
C HIS A 175 -10.66 -8.07 -5.69
N ALA A 176 -11.24 -9.20 -6.09
CA ALA A 176 -10.75 -10.52 -5.67
C ALA A 176 -9.29 -10.77 -6.11
N GLU A 177 -8.86 -10.23 -7.25
CA GLU A 177 -7.46 -10.30 -7.70
C GLU A 177 -6.54 -9.46 -6.81
N VAL A 178 -6.92 -8.21 -6.49
CA VAL A 178 -6.17 -7.33 -5.58
C VAL A 178 -6.06 -7.97 -4.18
N LEU A 179 -7.16 -8.48 -3.63
CA LEU A 179 -7.19 -9.14 -2.32
C LEU A 179 -6.26 -10.36 -2.26
N ARG A 180 -6.23 -11.17 -3.32
CA ARG A 180 -5.30 -12.32 -3.41
C ARG A 180 -3.84 -11.88 -3.46
N GLU A 181 -3.52 -10.83 -4.24
CA GLU A 181 -2.16 -10.30 -4.33
C GLU A 181 -1.69 -9.77 -2.97
N VAL A 182 -2.51 -8.97 -2.28
CA VAL A 182 -2.24 -8.47 -0.94
C VAL A 182 -2.03 -9.62 0.05
N GLY A 183 -2.90 -10.62 0.04
CA GLY A 183 -2.78 -11.80 0.89
C GLY A 183 -1.49 -12.57 0.66
N ALA A 184 -1.08 -12.78 -0.59
CA ALA A 184 0.17 -13.44 -0.95
C ALA A 184 1.41 -12.66 -0.47
N MET A 185 1.41 -11.34 -0.65
CA MET A 185 2.52 -10.48 -0.23
C MET A 185 2.66 -10.45 1.30
N ARG A 186 1.55 -10.42 2.04
CA ARG A 186 1.58 -10.46 3.51
C ARG A 186 2.16 -11.78 4.03
N GLN A 187 1.85 -12.90 3.41
CA GLN A 187 2.40 -14.21 3.79
C GLN A 187 3.92 -14.28 3.58
N THR A 188 4.47 -13.63 2.55
CA THR A 188 5.91 -13.61 2.29
C THR A 188 6.66 -12.66 3.22
N ASN A 189 6.00 -11.62 3.75
CA ASN A 189 6.59 -10.63 4.65
C ASN A 189 6.52 -11.00 6.15
N VAL A 190 5.95 -12.16 6.53
CA VAL A 190 5.96 -12.63 7.92
C VAL A 190 7.38 -13.07 8.30
N PRO A 191 7.98 -12.52 9.41
CA PRO A 191 9.32 -12.85 9.86
C PRO A 191 9.46 -14.32 10.32
N GLY A 192 9.44 -15.26 9.52
CA GLY A 192 9.48 -16.71 9.80
C GLY A 192 9.32 -17.54 8.54
N ALA A 193 8.68 -16.98 7.51
CA ALA A 193 8.48 -17.66 6.22
C ALA A 193 9.82 -17.81 5.45
N MET A 194 10.78 -16.90 5.64
CA MET A 194 12.12 -16.98 5.03
C MET A 194 12.98 -18.12 5.58
N GLN A 195 12.82 -18.53 6.85
CA GLN A 195 13.61 -19.61 7.43
C GLN A 195 13.16 -21.01 6.97
N ALA A 196 11.91 -21.17 6.59
CA ALA A 196 11.37 -22.46 6.11
C ALA A 196 11.88 -22.83 4.70
N LYS A 197 12.15 -21.86 3.83
CA LYS A 197 12.71 -22.10 2.49
C LYS A 197 14.20 -22.44 2.48
N SER A 198 14.97 -21.96 3.45
CA SER A 198 16.41 -22.25 3.58
C SER A 198 16.72 -23.67 4.09
N ARG A 199 15.76 -24.34 4.74
CA ARG A 199 15.95 -25.71 5.29
C ARG A 199 15.54 -26.84 4.32
N ARG A 200 15.11 -26.50 3.10
CA ARG A 200 14.69 -27.49 2.06
C ARG A 200 15.61 -27.52 0.83
N LYS A 201 16.84 -27.05 0.97
CA LYS A 201 17.91 -27.23 -0.06
C LYS A 201 19.02 -28.10 0.50
#